data_b698d9a3397feb60b5162a1c69e8cf8e
#
_entry.id   b698d9a3397feb60b5162a1c69e8cf8e
#
_cell.length_a   1.000
_cell.length_b   1.000
_cell.length_c   1.000
_cell.angle_alpha   90.00
_cell.angle_beta   90.00
_cell.angle_gamma   90.00
#
_symmetry.space_group_name_H-M   'P 1'
#
loop_
_entity.id
_entity.type
_entity.pdbx_description
1 polymer ?
#
loop_
_entity_poly.entity_id
_entity_poly.type
_entity_poly.pdbx_seq_one_letter_code
_entity_poly.pdbx_strand_id
1 'polypeptide(L)'
;MKGRSWNGIIKWMMVVALGLVMAAPMSGWAKEKTVLSPSAKAGQKLFEENCTMCHYADQTKTKIGPGLKGVLKNKELPYSHRPATVANVQEQIEKGNAQGKPMPMPPFGGKLSAKDMSNLIDYLKTL
;
A
#
# COMPACT_ATOMS: atom_id res chain seq x y z
N MET A 1 -8.93 -43.96 66.45
CA MET A 1 -8.77 -42.72 65.65
C MET A 1 -8.15 -43.10 64.29
N LYS A 2 -9.00 -43.09 63.24
CA LYS A 2 -8.54 -43.48 61.89
C LYS A 2 -7.95 -42.25 61.16
N GLY A 3 -6.63 -42.33 60.90
CA GLY A 3 -5.94 -41.32 60.11
C GLY A 3 -6.50 -41.24 58.68
N ARG A 4 -7.05 -40.09 58.30
CA ARG A 4 -7.44 -39.84 56.94
C ARG A 4 -6.20 -39.73 56.05
N SER A 5 -6.07 -40.68 55.15
CA SER A 5 -5.01 -40.71 54.15
C SER A 5 -5.10 -39.45 53.29
N TRP A 6 -4.12 -38.60 53.44
CA TRP A 6 -3.99 -37.32 52.71
C TRP A 6 -3.68 -37.51 51.20
N ASN A 7 -3.39 -38.73 50.80
CA ASN A 7 -2.94 -39.05 49.44
C ASN A 7 -4.08 -39.02 48.40
N GLY A 8 -5.37 -39.03 48.85
CA GLY A 8 -6.53 -38.97 47.92
C GLY A 8 -6.82 -37.58 47.38
N ILE A 9 -6.49 -36.54 48.17
CA ILE A 9 -6.84 -35.15 47.79
C ILE A 9 -5.85 -34.59 46.78
N ILE A 10 -4.57 -34.99 46.86
CA ILE A 10 -3.51 -34.53 45.94
C ILE A 10 -3.70 -35.10 44.54
N LYS A 11 -4.20 -36.33 44.41
CA LYS A 11 -4.48 -36.93 43.09
C LYS A 11 -5.62 -36.29 42.32
N TRP A 12 -6.59 -35.73 43.01
CA TRP A 12 -7.72 -35.05 42.34
C TRP A 12 -7.40 -33.63 41.92
N MET A 13 -6.44 -32.95 42.57
CA MET A 13 -6.03 -31.59 42.19
C MET A 13 -5.10 -31.56 40.98
N MET A 14 -4.42 -32.68 40.62
CA MET A 14 -3.54 -32.73 39.44
C MET A 14 -4.25 -33.03 38.11
N VAL A 15 -5.52 -33.49 38.14
CA VAL A 15 -6.25 -33.83 36.91
C VAL A 15 -7.04 -32.65 36.35
N VAL A 16 -7.26 -31.57 37.13
CA VAL A 16 -8.04 -30.39 36.67
C VAL A 16 -7.12 -29.32 36.03
N ALA A 17 -5.79 -29.44 36.19
CA ALA A 17 -4.85 -28.43 35.68
C ALA A 17 -4.42 -28.63 34.20
N LEU A 18 -4.91 -29.67 33.51
CA LEU A 18 -4.44 -30.02 32.15
C LEU A 18 -5.50 -29.80 31.05
N GLY A 19 -6.44 -28.90 31.26
CA GLY A 19 -7.55 -28.71 30.33
C GLY A 19 -7.77 -27.30 29.80
N LEU A 20 -6.91 -26.32 30.09
CA LEU A 20 -7.05 -24.99 29.53
C LEU A 20 -6.05 -24.80 28.37
N VAL A 21 -6.31 -25.54 27.28
CA VAL A 21 -5.71 -25.17 25.98
C VAL A 21 -6.33 -23.84 25.60
N MET A 22 -5.60 -22.76 25.87
CA MET A 22 -5.87 -21.45 25.31
C MET A 22 -5.80 -21.57 23.79
N ALA A 23 -6.96 -21.75 23.15
CA ALA A 23 -7.11 -21.51 21.73
C ALA A 23 -6.86 -20.02 21.52
N ALA A 24 -5.59 -19.65 21.29
CA ALA A 24 -5.25 -18.33 20.83
C ALA A 24 -5.99 -18.13 19.49
N PRO A 25 -6.78 -17.06 19.31
CA PRO A 25 -7.32 -16.76 18.01
C PRO A 25 -6.12 -16.51 17.10
N MET A 26 -5.91 -17.39 16.14
CA MET A 26 -5.04 -17.09 15.00
C MET A 26 -5.70 -15.91 14.28
N SER A 27 -5.34 -14.70 14.68
CA SER A 27 -5.62 -13.49 13.92
C SER A 27 -4.90 -13.64 12.59
N GLY A 28 -5.58 -14.29 11.64
CA GLY A 28 -5.13 -14.32 10.28
C GLY A 28 -4.95 -12.87 9.84
N TRP A 29 -3.74 -12.49 9.54
CA TRP A 29 -3.46 -11.23 8.84
C TRP A 29 -4.07 -11.36 7.44
N ALA A 30 -5.38 -11.18 7.37
CA ALA A 30 -6.04 -10.91 6.11
C ALA A 30 -5.42 -9.60 5.63
N LYS A 31 -4.58 -9.69 4.60
CA LYS A 31 -4.06 -8.54 3.88
C LYS A 31 -5.28 -7.77 3.41
N GLU A 32 -5.61 -6.69 4.13
CA GLU A 32 -6.77 -5.86 3.85
C GLU A 32 -6.67 -5.40 2.40
N LYS A 33 -7.55 -5.93 1.57
CA LYS A 33 -7.67 -5.51 0.18
C LYS A 33 -8.15 -4.08 0.23
N THR A 34 -7.25 -3.11 0.08
CA THR A 34 -7.60 -1.68 0.05
C THR A 34 -8.68 -1.50 -1.01
N VAL A 35 -9.91 -1.26 -0.58
CA VAL A 35 -11.03 -1.00 -1.49
C VAL A 35 -10.84 0.41 -2.01
N LEU A 36 -10.46 0.52 -3.29
CA LEU A 36 -10.29 1.79 -3.95
C LEU A 36 -11.63 2.56 -4.00
N SER A 37 -11.58 3.86 -3.74
CA SER A 37 -12.72 4.75 -3.98
C SER A 37 -13.10 4.75 -5.47
N PRO A 38 -14.33 5.16 -5.84
CA PRO A 38 -14.73 5.27 -7.25
C PRO A 38 -13.77 6.14 -8.07
N SER A 39 -13.30 7.28 -7.52
CA SER A 39 -12.31 8.15 -8.16
C SER A 39 -10.96 7.47 -8.33
N ALA A 40 -10.46 6.78 -7.31
CA ALA A 40 -9.20 6.04 -7.41
C ALA A 40 -9.29 4.88 -8.42
N LYS A 41 -10.44 4.20 -8.55
CA LYS A 41 -10.66 3.19 -9.60
C LYS A 41 -10.63 3.79 -11.00
N ALA A 42 -11.25 4.96 -11.19
CA ALA A 42 -11.18 5.68 -12.46
C ALA A 42 -9.73 6.10 -12.75
N GLY A 43 -9.01 6.60 -11.73
CA GLY A 43 -7.59 6.94 -11.83
C GLY A 43 -6.70 5.74 -12.13
N GLN A 44 -7.00 4.57 -11.58
CA GLN A 44 -6.30 3.33 -11.91
C GLN A 44 -6.40 3.00 -13.40
N LYS A 45 -7.60 3.09 -13.99
CA LYS A 45 -7.78 2.88 -15.42
C LYS A 45 -6.96 3.84 -16.26
N LEU A 46 -6.99 5.14 -15.93
CA LEU A 46 -6.18 6.15 -16.60
C LEU A 46 -4.69 5.84 -16.49
N PHE A 47 -4.23 5.35 -15.33
CA PHE A 47 -2.86 4.92 -15.12
C PHE A 47 -2.51 3.71 -16.00
N GLU A 48 -3.37 2.72 -16.06
CA GLU A 48 -3.19 1.52 -16.88
C GLU A 48 -3.06 1.86 -18.37
N GLU A 49 -3.87 2.80 -18.85
CA GLU A 49 -3.90 3.22 -20.25
C GLU A 49 -2.70 4.09 -20.66
N ASN A 50 -2.20 4.92 -19.75
CA ASN A 50 -1.26 5.99 -20.11
C ASN A 50 0.13 5.88 -19.45
N CYS A 51 0.25 5.18 -18.32
CA CYS A 51 1.44 5.26 -17.48
C CYS A 51 2.20 3.93 -17.35
N THR A 52 1.50 2.79 -17.47
CA THR A 52 2.08 1.47 -17.22
C THR A 52 3.18 1.10 -18.20
N MET A 53 3.23 1.68 -19.38
CA MET A 53 4.34 1.46 -20.31
C MET A 53 5.67 1.86 -19.68
N CYS A 54 5.69 2.94 -18.92
CA CYS A 54 6.90 3.52 -18.34
C CYS A 54 7.05 3.31 -16.83
N HIS A 55 5.94 3.13 -16.09
CA HIS A 55 5.95 3.08 -14.63
C HIS A 55 5.36 1.79 -14.07
N TYR A 56 5.94 1.30 -12.96
CA TYR A 56 5.27 0.34 -12.10
C TYR A 56 4.47 1.09 -11.02
N ALA A 57 3.23 0.69 -10.79
CA ALA A 57 2.40 1.25 -9.73
C ALA A 57 2.82 0.72 -8.33
N ASP A 58 3.05 -0.58 -8.23
CA ASP A 58 3.20 -1.35 -7.00
C ASP A 58 4.65 -1.63 -6.59
N GLN A 59 5.62 -1.10 -7.31
CA GLN A 59 7.04 -1.32 -7.09
C GLN A 59 7.80 0.00 -7.01
N THR A 60 8.96 -0.05 -6.35
CA THR A 60 9.94 1.06 -6.32
C THR A 60 10.98 0.94 -7.44
N LYS A 61 11.00 -0.20 -8.14
CA LYS A 61 11.96 -0.44 -9.24
C LYS A 61 11.68 0.47 -10.42
N THR A 62 12.75 0.95 -11.05
CA THR A 62 12.67 1.67 -12.32
C THR A 62 12.31 0.72 -13.46
N LYS A 63 11.42 1.16 -14.33
CA LYS A 63 11.10 0.54 -15.62
C LYS A 63 11.74 1.39 -16.72
N ILE A 64 10.99 2.20 -17.43
CA ILE A 64 11.49 3.33 -18.21
C ILE A 64 11.55 4.56 -17.30
N GLY A 65 10.47 4.82 -16.57
CA GLY A 65 10.41 5.78 -15.49
C GLY A 65 10.51 5.11 -14.11
N PRO A 66 10.61 5.90 -13.05
CA PRO A 66 10.68 5.36 -11.69
C PRO A 66 9.41 4.61 -11.30
N GLY A 67 9.55 3.61 -10.43
CA GLY A 67 8.40 2.98 -9.80
C GLY A 67 7.69 3.95 -8.87
N LEU A 68 6.37 3.87 -8.81
CA LEU A 68 5.53 4.86 -8.14
C LEU A 68 4.95 4.40 -6.80
N LYS A 69 5.33 3.21 -6.33
CA LYS A 69 4.92 2.75 -5.00
C LYS A 69 5.33 3.75 -3.93
N GLY A 70 4.34 4.30 -3.23
CA GLY A 70 4.55 5.30 -2.19
C GLY A 70 5.05 6.65 -2.71
N VAL A 71 4.85 6.99 -3.98
CA VAL A 71 5.39 8.21 -4.59
C VAL A 71 5.08 9.48 -3.80
N LEU A 72 3.86 9.62 -3.26
CA LEU A 72 3.44 10.76 -2.44
C LEU A 72 3.86 10.65 -0.96
N LYS A 73 4.50 9.56 -0.56
CA LYS A 73 5.08 9.34 0.78
C LYS A 73 6.59 9.62 0.78
N ASN A 74 7.19 9.77 -0.39
CA ASN A 74 8.59 10.11 -0.52
C ASN A 74 8.84 11.57 -0.13
N LYS A 75 10.08 11.88 0.26
CA LYS A 75 10.47 13.26 0.53
C LYS A 75 10.53 14.09 -0.76
N GLU A 76 11.03 13.50 -1.82
CA GLU A 76 11.31 14.15 -3.09
C GLU A 76 10.88 13.26 -4.27
N LEU A 77 10.57 13.90 -5.39
CA LEU A 77 10.32 13.24 -6.66
C LEU A 77 11.65 12.82 -7.30
N PRO A 78 11.72 11.61 -7.89
CA PRO A 78 12.89 11.18 -8.64
C PRO A 78 13.23 12.15 -9.77
N TYR A 79 14.50 12.36 -10.03
CA TYR A 79 15.09 13.21 -11.07
C TYR A 79 14.87 14.72 -10.91
N SER A 80 13.70 15.18 -10.49
CA SER A 80 13.44 16.62 -10.32
C SER A 80 13.85 17.13 -8.95
N HIS A 81 14.04 16.24 -7.97
CA HIS A 81 14.34 16.55 -6.57
C HIS A 81 13.39 17.57 -5.92
N ARG A 82 12.22 17.78 -6.52
CA ARG A 82 11.17 18.61 -5.96
C ARG A 82 10.43 17.83 -4.86
N PRO A 83 9.89 18.50 -3.82
CA PRO A 83 9.08 17.82 -2.81
C PRO A 83 7.96 16.98 -3.43
N ALA A 84 7.75 15.77 -2.92
CA ALA A 84 6.74 14.83 -3.44
C ALA A 84 5.32 15.21 -2.98
N THR A 85 4.88 16.41 -3.30
CA THR A 85 3.53 16.92 -3.01
C THR A 85 2.57 16.63 -4.16
N VAL A 86 1.27 16.59 -3.87
CA VAL A 86 0.23 16.46 -4.90
C VAL A 86 0.40 17.51 -6.01
N ALA A 87 0.63 18.78 -5.65
CA ALA A 87 0.80 19.86 -6.61
C ALA A 87 1.99 19.63 -7.53
N ASN A 88 3.14 19.20 -6.99
CA ASN A 88 4.34 18.94 -7.78
C ASN A 88 4.20 17.70 -8.66
N VAL A 89 3.51 16.66 -8.18
CA VAL A 89 3.20 15.47 -8.99
C VAL A 89 2.25 15.82 -10.13
N GLN A 90 1.19 16.58 -9.85
CA GLN A 90 0.25 17.04 -10.86
C GLN A 90 0.97 17.89 -11.93
N GLU A 91 1.75 18.86 -11.51
CA GLU A 91 2.52 19.70 -12.45
C GLU A 91 3.48 18.88 -13.30
N GLN A 92 4.15 17.88 -12.71
CA GLN A 92 5.04 16.99 -13.47
C GLN A 92 4.27 16.13 -14.47
N ILE A 93 3.06 15.68 -14.18
CA ILE A 93 2.21 14.96 -15.14
C ILE A 93 1.80 15.92 -16.27
N GLU A 94 1.38 17.13 -15.93
CA GLU A 94 0.96 18.14 -16.92
C GLU A 94 2.08 18.56 -17.85
N LYS A 95 3.26 18.86 -17.32
CA LYS A 95 4.40 19.41 -18.05
C LYS A 95 5.40 18.34 -18.53
N GLY A 96 5.31 17.12 -18.02
CA GLY A 96 6.32 16.09 -18.24
C GLY A 96 7.60 16.35 -17.44
N ASN A 97 8.65 15.59 -17.77
CA ASN A 97 9.98 15.75 -17.18
C ASN A 97 11.07 15.49 -18.23
N ALA A 98 11.67 16.56 -18.74
CA ALA A 98 12.74 16.49 -19.73
C ALA A 98 14.03 15.84 -19.19
N GLN A 99 14.22 15.79 -17.87
CA GLN A 99 15.40 15.21 -17.22
C GLN A 99 15.26 13.70 -16.95
N GLY A 100 14.09 13.10 -17.26
CA GLY A 100 13.84 11.67 -17.08
C GLY A 100 14.86 10.80 -17.82
N LYS A 101 15.34 9.75 -17.18
CA LYS A 101 16.28 8.78 -17.73
C LYS A 101 15.66 7.39 -17.70
N PRO A 102 15.87 6.52 -18.72
CA PRO A 102 16.61 6.71 -19.98
C PRO A 102 15.86 7.57 -21.00
N MET A 103 14.58 7.89 -20.76
CA MET A 103 13.75 8.70 -21.66
C MET A 103 13.03 9.80 -20.88
N PRO A 104 12.83 10.98 -21.49
CA PRO A 104 12.00 12.03 -20.92
C PRO A 104 10.55 11.54 -20.71
N MET A 105 9.93 11.97 -19.63
CA MET A 105 8.49 11.78 -19.43
C MET A 105 7.73 12.79 -20.30
N PRO A 106 6.84 12.36 -21.19
CA PRO A 106 6.07 13.28 -22.02
C PRO A 106 5.03 14.06 -21.20
N PRO A 107 4.63 15.26 -21.64
CA PRO A 107 3.56 16.02 -21.00
C PRO A 107 2.18 15.41 -21.30
N PHE A 108 1.30 15.44 -20.28
CA PHE A 108 -0.09 15.03 -20.38
C PHE A 108 -1.07 16.22 -20.23
N GLY A 109 -0.56 17.44 -20.07
CA GLY A 109 -1.38 18.66 -20.11
C GLY A 109 -2.17 18.74 -21.41
N GLY A 110 -3.48 18.98 -21.32
CA GLY A 110 -4.40 18.99 -22.46
C GLY A 110 -4.86 17.61 -22.96
N LYS A 111 -4.25 16.50 -22.50
CA LYS A 111 -4.70 15.14 -22.79
C LYS A 111 -5.63 14.58 -21.72
N LEU A 112 -5.41 14.98 -20.47
CA LEU A 112 -6.24 14.63 -19.34
C LEU A 112 -7.12 15.83 -18.96
N SER A 113 -8.42 15.60 -18.75
CA SER A 113 -9.29 16.61 -18.18
C SER A 113 -8.91 16.89 -16.71
N ALA A 114 -9.39 18.00 -16.14
CA ALA A 114 -9.20 18.28 -14.72
C ALA A 114 -9.77 17.16 -13.83
N LYS A 115 -10.87 16.53 -14.26
CA LYS A 115 -11.47 15.39 -13.56
C LYS A 115 -10.58 14.15 -13.63
N ASP A 116 -10.01 13.86 -14.80
CA ASP A 116 -9.09 12.73 -14.99
C ASP A 116 -7.83 12.91 -14.16
N MET A 117 -7.28 14.11 -14.13
CA MET A 117 -6.14 14.46 -13.29
C MET A 117 -6.45 14.23 -11.81
N SER A 118 -7.60 14.69 -11.32
CA SER A 118 -8.04 14.46 -9.95
C SER A 118 -8.16 12.97 -9.62
N ASN A 119 -8.79 12.20 -10.51
CA ASN A 119 -8.95 10.76 -10.36
C ASN A 119 -7.59 10.04 -10.32
N LEU A 120 -6.68 10.43 -11.21
CA LEU A 120 -5.33 9.88 -11.27
C LEU A 120 -4.54 10.16 -9.98
N ILE A 121 -4.62 11.38 -9.46
CA ILE A 121 -4.01 11.75 -8.18
C ILE A 121 -4.61 10.93 -7.03
N ASP A 122 -5.92 10.71 -7.01
CA ASP A 122 -6.55 9.88 -5.98
C ASP A 122 -6.05 8.43 -6.03
N TYR A 123 -5.80 7.89 -7.22
CA TYR A 123 -5.16 6.60 -7.36
C TYR A 123 -3.71 6.61 -6.84
N LEU A 124 -2.90 7.60 -7.24
CA LEU A 124 -1.50 7.71 -6.80
C LEU A 124 -1.34 7.83 -5.29
N LYS A 125 -2.33 8.41 -4.58
CA LYS A 125 -2.36 8.45 -3.11
C LYS A 125 -2.50 7.06 -2.47
N THR A 126 -3.01 6.09 -3.20
CA THR A 126 -3.22 4.72 -2.70
C THR A 126 -1.98 3.82 -2.84
N LEU A 127 -0.98 4.25 -3.60
CA LEU A 127 0.28 3.53 -3.83
C LEU A 127 1.27 3.77 -2.67
#